data_d986a3fdae903c7814f271177d2fb9cc
#
_entry.id   d986a3fdae903c7814f271177d2fb9cc
#
_cell.length_a   1.000
_cell.length_b   1.000
_cell.length_c   1.000
_cell.angle_alpha   90.00
_cell.angle_beta   90.00
_cell.angle_gamma   90.00
#
_symmetry.space_group_name_H-M   'P 1'
#
loop_
_entity.id
_entity.type
_entity.pdbx_description
1 polymer ?
#
loop_
_entity_poly.entity_id
_entity_poly.type
_entity_poly.pdbx_seq_one_letter_code
_entity_poly.pdbx_strand_id
1 'polypeptide(L)'
;MRLRSRLLFLGSLAVGVVLGLFVSIGLQRALSPTAEPPQAASDPATAAAQRQVAASPGLDPEERHTIELFKEASRSVAFITTQVERVDYWSRNVFEVPAGSGSGFVWDDRGHVVTNFHVVQDSDSQKVTLGDVEYEARTVGAARDQDLAVLRIDAPRAKLVPLRLGTSAGLQVGQKVYAIGNPFGLDFTLTTGIVSALGRTIQSVSNASIFDVIQTDAAINPGNSGGPLLDSGGRLIGVNTAIYSPSGASAGIGFAVPVDTVSRIVPELIAHGRVVRPQIGVAFDDRLSAAVTRRLGVDGVLIRQVYEGTGAAAAGLQGTQVDRRGRVIPGDVVQEIDGKSVKSTSDLLGRLGSYKPGDTVTLTAWRDGKARKVQVKLRAPE
;
A
#
# COMPACT_ATOMS: atom_id res chain seq x y z
N MET A 1 20.82 -14.54 -55.11
CA MET A 1 20.13 -14.11 -56.34
C MET A 1 18.61 -14.43 -56.39
N ARG A 2 17.99 -14.92 -55.31
CA ARG A 2 16.54 -15.31 -55.32
C ARG A 2 15.59 -14.32 -54.55
N LEU A 3 16.10 -13.26 -53.99
CA LEU A 3 15.27 -12.30 -53.24
C LEU A 3 14.83 -11.06 -54.06
N ARG A 4 15.59 -10.72 -55.09
CA ARG A 4 15.27 -9.56 -55.95
C ARG A 4 14.14 -9.80 -56.96
N SER A 5 13.87 -11.05 -57.36
CA SER A 5 12.79 -11.38 -58.29
C SER A 5 11.39 -11.37 -57.67
N ARG A 6 11.27 -11.56 -56.37
CA ARG A 6 9.96 -11.54 -55.68
C ARG A 6 9.43 -10.13 -55.41
N LEU A 7 10.30 -9.14 -55.20
CA LEU A 7 9.90 -7.74 -55.02
C LEU A 7 9.42 -7.08 -56.32
N LEU A 8 9.95 -7.48 -57.48
CA LEU A 8 9.52 -6.97 -58.79
C LEU A 8 8.14 -7.52 -59.20
N PHE A 9 7.78 -8.73 -58.76
CA PHE A 9 6.48 -9.34 -59.07
C PHE A 9 5.33 -8.76 -58.23
N LEU A 10 5.59 -8.35 -57.00
CA LEU A 10 4.60 -7.68 -56.15
C LEU A 10 4.36 -6.22 -56.55
N GLY A 11 5.38 -5.54 -57.08
CA GLY A 11 5.22 -4.17 -57.59
C GLY A 11 4.38 -4.08 -58.85
N SER A 12 4.53 -5.03 -59.78
CA SER A 12 3.75 -5.08 -61.02
C SER A 12 2.27 -5.46 -60.81
N LEU A 13 1.97 -6.27 -59.76
CA LEU A 13 0.59 -6.63 -59.42
C LEU A 13 -0.17 -5.44 -58.82
N ALA A 14 0.49 -4.64 -57.98
CA ALA A 14 -0.13 -3.45 -57.34
C ALA A 14 -0.45 -2.36 -58.38
N VAL A 15 0.44 -2.13 -59.37
CA VAL A 15 0.20 -1.14 -60.41
C VAL A 15 -0.95 -1.58 -61.35
N GLY A 16 -1.07 -2.88 -61.65
CA GLY A 16 -2.16 -3.41 -62.45
C GLY A 16 -3.54 -3.25 -61.82
N VAL A 17 -3.64 -3.45 -60.49
CA VAL A 17 -4.89 -3.29 -59.73
C VAL A 17 -5.33 -1.82 -59.65
N VAL A 18 -4.38 -0.88 -59.47
CA VAL A 18 -4.68 0.55 -59.43
C VAL A 18 -5.13 1.08 -60.80
N LEU A 19 -4.48 0.68 -61.89
CA LEU A 19 -4.91 1.04 -63.26
C LEU A 19 -6.28 0.44 -63.61
N GLY A 20 -6.55 -0.82 -63.22
CA GLY A 20 -7.83 -1.47 -63.45
C GLY A 20 -8.99 -0.75 -62.74
N LEU A 21 -8.77 -0.26 -61.52
CA LEU A 21 -9.77 0.52 -60.75
C LEU A 21 -10.07 1.88 -61.42
N PHE A 22 -9.08 2.60 -61.93
CA PHE A 22 -9.30 3.89 -62.59
C PHE A 22 -10.03 3.75 -63.93
N VAL A 23 -9.75 2.68 -64.72
CA VAL A 23 -10.48 2.40 -65.97
C VAL A 23 -11.94 2.01 -65.69
N SER A 24 -12.18 1.23 -64.62
CA SER A 24 -13.54 0.84 -64.21
C SER A 24 -14.40 2.04 -63.76
N ILE A 25 -13.81 2.94 -63.01
CA ILE A 25 -14.49 4.16 -62.54
C ILE A 25 -14.73 5.14 -63.68
N GLY A 26 -13.79 5.25 -64.64
CA GLY A 26 -13.96 6.08 -65.85
C GLY A 26 -15.08 5.59 -66.75
N LEU A 27 -15.21 4.27 -66.95
CA LEU A 27 -16.23 3.68 -67.86
C LEU A 27 -17.64 3.76 -67.26
N GLN A 28 -17.79 3.67 -65.90
CA GLN A 28 -19.09 3.82 -65.24
C GLN A 28 -19.63 5.26 -65.32
N ARG A 29 -18.74 6.28 -65.37
CA ARG A 29 -19.16 7.68 -65.54
C ARG A 29 -19.58 8.03 -66.99
N ALA A 30 -19.10 7.31 -67.99
CA ALA A 30 -19.43 7.59 -69.37
C ALA A 30 -20.77 6.98 -69.85
N LEU A 31 -21.35 6.04 -69.10
CA LEU A 31 -22.58 5.33 -69.42
C LEU A 31 -23.82 5.73 -68.55
N SER A 32 -23.69 6.74 -67.72
CA SER A 32 -24.84 7.21 -66.96
C SER A 32 -25.64 8.25 -67.76
N PRO A 33 -26.91 8.03 -67.98
CA PRO A 33 -27.77 9.06 -68.63
C PRO A 33 -27.86 10.28 -67.64
N THR A 34 -27.70 11.46 -68.25
CA THR A 34 -27.86 12.74 -67.56
C THR A 34 -29.32 12.84 -67.02
N ALA A 35 -29.53 12.43 -65.79
CA ALA A 35 -30.78 12.72 -65.09
C ALA A 35 -30.70 14.16 -64.54
N GLU A 36 -31.65 14.97 -64.89
CA GLU A 36 -31.90 16.28 -64.34
C GLU A 36 -31.90 16.19 -62.80
N PRO A 37 -31.25 17.11 -62.04
CA PRO A 37 -31.25 17.01 -60.62
C PRO A 37 -32.70 17.18 -60.09
N PRO A 38 -33.20 16.22 -59.31
CA PRO A 38 -34.47 16.41 -58.65
C PRO A 38 -34.33 17.62 -57.74
N GLN A 39 -35.25 18.62 -57.87
CA GLN A 39 -35.42 19.66 -56.88
C GLN A 39 -35.53 19.01 -55.52
N ALA A 40 -34.59 19.32 -54.65
CA ALA A 40 -34.61 18.89 -53.27
C ALA A 40 -35.89 19.46 -52.62
N ALA A 41 -36.92 18.62 -52.57
CA ALA A 41 -37.95 18.78 -51.55
C ALA A 41 -37.20 18.62 -50.21
N SER A 42 -37.06 19.69 -49.53
CA SER A 42 -36.59 19.71 -48.12
C SER A 42 -37.60 18.92 -47.29
N ASP A 43 -37.31 17.61 -47.17
CA ASP A 43 -38.05 16.75 -46.25
C ASP A 43 -37.75 17.25 -44.81
N PRO A 44 -38.74 17.81 -44.10
CA PRO A 44 -38.53 18.30 -42.73
C PRO A 44 -38.31 17.15 -41.72
N ALA A 45 -38.28 15.90 -42.22
CA ALA A 45 -38.13 14.73 -41.36
C ALA A 45 -36.65 14.31 -41.12
N THR A 46 -35.69 14.96 -41.77
CA THR A 46 -34.23 14.64 -41.57
C THR A 46 -33.48 15.72 -40.78
N ALA A 47 -34.20 16.63 -40.13
CA ALA A 47 -33.60 17.27 -38.94
C ALA A 47 -33.44 16.15 -37.91
N ALA A 48 -32.26 15.48 -37.94
CA ALA A 48 -31.87 14.57 -36.87
C ALA A 48 -32.25 15.29 -35.57
N ALA A 49 -33.21 14.74 -34.85
CA ALA A 49 -33.63 15.28 -33.57
C ALA A 49 -32.34 15.34 -32.73
N GLN A 50 -31.75 16.53 -32.63
CA GLN A 50 -30.69 16.78 -31.68
C GLN A 50 -31.30 16.39 -30.34
N ARG A 51 -30.86 15.25 -29.81
CA ARG A 51 -31.20 14.85 -28.45
C ARG A 51 -30.81 16.02 -27.59
N GLN A 52 -31.78 16.73 -27.07
CA GLN A 52 -31.54 17.77 -26.07
C GLN A 52 -30.90 17.07 -24.90
N VAL A 53 -29.61 17.37 -24.68
CA VAL A 53 -28.91 16.97 -23.46
C VAL A 53 -29.67 17.71 -22.35
N ALA A 54 -30.39 16.95 -21.52
CA ALA A 54 -31.06 17.52 -20.38
C ALA A 54 -30.01 18.20 -19.49
N ALA A 55 -30.32 19.39 -18.99
CA ALA A 55 -29.47 20.02 -17.99
C ALA A 55 -29.30 19.04 -16.81
N SER A 56 -28.05 18.83 -16.37
CA SER A 56 -27.79 17.96 -15.23
C SER A 56 -28.63 18.42 -14.04
N PRO A 57 -29.37 17.51 -13.38
CA PRO A 57 -29.99 17.83 -12.11
C PRO A 57 -28.89 18.33 -11.16
N GLY A 58 -29.23 19.28 -10.28
CA GLY A 58 -28.27 19.77 -9.28
C GLY A 58 -27.74 18.60 -8.44
N LEU A 59 -26.46 18.69 -8.00
CA LEU A 59 -25.82 17.70 -7.14
C LEU A 59 -26.68 17.40 -5.91
N ASP A 60 -26.81 16.12 -5.57
CA ASP A 60 -27.44 15.73 -4.32
C ASP A 60 -26.60 16.09 -3.09
N PRO A 61 -27.10 16.04 -1.86
CA PRO A 61 -26.34 16.39 -0.66
C PRO A 61 -25.12 15.49 -0.44
N GLU A 62 -25.19 14.21 -0.81
CA GLU A 62 -24.07 13.25 -0.64
C GLU A 62 -22.97 13.51 -1.68
N GLU A 63 -23.35 13.81 -2.92
CA GLU A 63 -22.39 14.19 -3.97
C GLU A 63 -21.64 15.48 -3.58
N ARG A 64 -22.35 16.50 -3.12
CA ARG A 64 -21.74 17.74 -2.63
C ARG A 64 -20.77 17.50 -1.50
N HIS A 65 -21.18 16.70 -0.51
CA HIS A 65 -20.33 16.35 0.61
C HIS A 65 -19.06 15.63 0.15
N THR A 66 -19.15 14.65 -0.75
CA THR A 66 -18.03 13.91 -1.31
C THR A 66 -17.07 14.83 -2.07
N ILE A 67 -17.59 15.76 -2.86
CA ILE A 67 -16.79 16.74 -3.61
C ILE A 67 -16.05 17.68 -2.66
N GLU A 68 -16.71 18.18 -1.61
CA GLU A 68 -16.08 19.08 -0.62
C GLU A 68 -15.01 18.37 0.17
N LEU A 69 -15.28 17.14 0.65
CA LEU A 69 -14.31 16.30 1.34
C LEU A 69 -13.06 16.07 0.47
N PHE A 70 -13.26 15.71 -0.79
CA PHE A 70 -12.16 15.50 -1.72
C PHE A 70 -11.31 16.75 -1.95
N LYS A 71 -11.96 17.91 -2.18
CA LYS A 71 -11.27 19.19 -2.36
C LYS A 71 -10.46 19.60 -1.14
N GLU A 72 -10.95 19.33 0.07
CA GLU A 72 -10.24 19.64 1.31
C GLU A 72 -9.07 18.68 1.50
N ALA A 73 -9.31 17.37 1.41
CA ALA A 73 -8.33 16.36 1.71
C ALA A 73 -7.21 16.26 0.66
N SER A 74 -7.49 16.47 -0.63
CA SER A 74 -6.49 16.40 -1.70
C SER A 74 -5.36 17.41 -1.52
N ARG A 75 -5.59 18.53 -0.84
CA ARG A 75 -4.54 19.51 -0.49
C ARG A 75 -3.46 18.95 0.42
N SER A 76 -3.77 17.89 1.14
CA SER A 76 -2.85 17.20 2.04
C SER A 76 -2.15 16.02 1.39
N VAL A 77 -2.64 15.53 0.25
CA VAL A 77 -2.12 14.34 -0.42
C VAL A 77 -0.96 14.72 -1.34
N ALA A 78 0.08 13.92 -1.32
CA ALA A 78 1.27 14.09 -2.11
C ALA A 78 1.49 12.90 -3.06
N PHE A 79 2.11 13.16 -4.19
CA PHE A 79 2.69 12.14 -5.06
C PHE A 79 4.15 11.93 -4.67
N ILE A 80 4.59 10.69 -4.64
CA ILE A 80 5.95 10.31 -4.29
C ILE A 80 6.56 9.54 -5.45
N THR A 81 7.73 9.96 -5.88
CA THR A 81 8.57 9.24 -6.84
C THR A 81 9.88 8.86 -6.18
N THR A 82 10.37 7.69 -6.55
CA THR A 82 11.64 7.17 -6.08
C THR A 82 12.56 6.86 -7.25
N GLN A 83 13.85 7.05 -7.05
CA GLN A 83 14.87 6.86 -8.06
C GLN A 83 15.99 6.00 -7.50
N VAL A 84 16.63 5.25 -8.38
CA VAL A 84 17.87 4.52 -8.09
C VAL A 84 18.99 5.01 -8.98
N GLU A 85 20.17 5.17 -8.42
CA GLU A 85 21.37 5.49 -9.17
C GLU A 85 21.88 4.24 -9.89
N ARG A 86 22.06 4.34 -11.20
CA ARG A 86 22.73 3.30 -11.99
C ARG A 86 23.99 3.85 -12.59
N VAL A 87 25.10 3.14 -12.38
CA VAL A 87 26.40 3.46 -12.98
C VAL A 87 26.49 2.71 -14.31
N ASP A 88 26.65 3.46 -15.40
CA ASP A 88 27.04 2.85 -16.67
C ASP A 88 28.50 2.40 -16.57
N TYR A 89 28.72 1.10 -16.73
CA TYR A 89 30.02 0.48 -16.57
C TYR A 89 31.09 1.02 -17.54
N TRP A 90 30.66 1.46 -18.73
CA TRP A 90 31.57 1.91 -19.78
C TRP A 90 31.87 3.40 -19.71
N SER A 91 30.86 4.22 -19.45
CA SER A 91 31.02 5.69 -19.38
C SER A 91 31.33 6.19 -17.99
N ARG A 92 31.16 5.38 -16.94
CA ARG A 92 31.20 5.75 -15.52
C ARG A 92 30.23 6.87 -15.14
N ASN A 93 29.26 7.14 -16.00
CA ASN A 93 28.23 8.11 -15.71
C ASN A 93 27.20 7.49 -14.76
N VAL A 94 26.76 8.28 -13.79
CA VAL A 94 25.66 7.93 -12.88
C VAL A 94 24.38 8.48 -13.50
N PHE A 95 23.37 7.62 -13.64
CA PHE A 95 22.04 7.99 -14.14
C PHE A 95 21.01 7.67 -13.07
N GLU A 96 20.12 8.61 -12.78
CA GLU A 96 18.94 8.39 -11.97
C GLU A 96 17.86 7.71 -12.84
N VAL A 97 17.38 6.55 -12.40
CA VAL A 97 16.32 5.81 -13.08
C VAL A 97 15.11 5.71 -12.14
N PRO A 98 13.89 6.03 -12.61
CA PRO A 98 12.69 5.83 -11.79
C PRO A 98 12.61 4.40 -11.26
N ALA A 99 12.43 4.24 -9.94
CA ALA A 99 12.34 2.95 -9.27
C ALA A 99 10.89 2.60 -8.89
N GLY A 100 10.10 3.60 -8.50
CA GLY A 100 8.72 3.41 -8.09
C GLY A 100 7.98 4.72 -7.89
N SER A 101 6.69 4.60 -7.62
CA SER A 101 5.85 5.72 -7.26
C SER A 101 4.75 5.30 -6.31
N GLY A 102 4.21 6.26 -5.57
CA GLY A 102 3.10 6.07 -4.66
C GLY A 102 2.51 7.39 -4.20
N SER A 103 1.66 7.30 -3.21
CA SER A 103 1.08 8.47 -2.56
C SER A 103 1.62 8.63 -1.15
N GLY A 104 1.41 9.80 -0.59
CA GLY A 104 1.63 10.12 0.80
C GLY A 104 0.71 11.25 1.22
N PHE A 105 0.83 11.69 2.46
CA PHE A 105 0.09 12.84 2.94
C PHE A 105 0.89 13.62 3.98
N VAL A 106 0.63 14.91 4.04
CA VAL A 106 1.24 15.82 5.00
C VAL A 106 0.80 15.45 6.41
N TRP A 107 1.77 15.17 7.28
CA TRP A 107 1.54 14.80 8.67
C TRP A 107 1.46 16.02 9.59
N ASP A 108 2.38 16.97 9.38
CA ASP A 108 2.47 18.17 10.21
C ASP A 108 2.95 19.39 9.40
N ASP A 109 2.93 20.56 10.03
CA ASP A 109 3.36 21.82 9.45
C ASP A 109 4.90 22.03 9.41
N ARG A 110 5.65 20.98 9.79
CA ARG A 110 7.12 20.95 9.71
C ARG A 110 7.62 20.25 8.45
N GLY A 111 6.73 19.72 7.61
CA GLY A 111 7.06 19.07 6.34
C GLY A 111 7.30 17.58 6.44
N HIS A 112 6.78 16.92 7.47
CA HIS A 112 6.75 15.46 7.50
C HIS A 112 5.62 14.94 6.63
N VAL A 113 5.94 13.96 5.76
CA VAL A 113 5.01 13.28 4.87
C VAL A 113 5.03 11.80 5.21
N VAL A 114 3.86 11.24 5.47
CA VAL A 114 3.68 9.81 5.75
C VAL A 114 3.36 9.08 4.46
N THR A 115 3.95 7.91 4.29
CA THR A 115 3.73 6.99 3.16
C THR A 115 3.97 5.55 3.59
N ASN A 116 3.84 4.59 2.67
CA ASN A 116 4.26 3.21 2.93
C ASN A 116 5.78 3.03 2.82
N PHE A 117 6.29 2.05 3.58
CA PHE A 117 7.70 1.67 3.49
C PHE A 117 8.06 1.12 2.11
N HIS A 118 7.21 0.26 1.53
CA HIS A 118 7.46 -0.33 0.22
C HIS A 118 7.52 0.70 -0.93
N VAL A 119 6.95 1.89 -0.75
CA VAL A 119 7.05 2.99 -1.74
C VAL A 119 8.46 3.54 -1.79
N VAL A 120 9.17 3.58 -0.66
CA VAL A 120 10.49 4.23 -0.53
C VAL A 120 11.64 3.24 -0.35
N GLN A 121 11.34 1.95 -0.21
CA GLN A 121 12.38 0.94 -0.07
C GLN A 121 13.23 0.84 -1.34
N ASP A 122 14.49 0.45 -1.18
CA ASP A 122 15.44 0.18 -2.27
C ASP A 122 15.62 1.38 -3.25
N SER A 123 15.45 2.62 -2.75
CA SER A 123 15.65 3.85 -3.50
C SER A 123 16.78 4.70 -2.91
N ASP A 124 17.55 5.33 -3.79
CA ASP A 124 18.67 6.20 -3.41
C ASP A 124 18.19 7.64 -3.17
N SER A 125 17.20 8.11 -3.94
CA SER A 125 16.58 9.41 -3.79
C SER A 125 15.06 9.35 -3.86
N GLN A 126 14.40 10.29 -3.17
CA GLN A 126 12.95 10.42 -3.15
C GLN A 126 12.56 11.86 -3.43
N LYS A 127 11.47 12.04 -4.20
CA LYS A 127 10.85 13.31 -4.45
C LYS A 127 9.37 13.27 -4.07
N VAL A 128 8.88 14.39 -3.56
CA VAL A 128 7.49 14.56 -3.14
C VAL A 128 6.90 15.74 -3.88
N THR A 129 5.86 15.48 -4.66
CA THR A 129 5.08 16.55 -5.32
C THR A 129 3.86 16.88 -4.47
N LEU A 130 3.75 18.13 -4.05
CA LEU A 130 2.63 18.67 -3.29
C LEU A 130 1.97 19.81 -4.07
N GLY A 131 0.76 19.59 -4.56
CA GLY A 131 0.16 20.43 -5.59
C GLY A 131 1.01 20.37 -6.87
N ASP A 132 1.41 21.53 -7.37
CA ASP A 132 2.21 21.66 -8.61
C ASP A 132 3.72 21.76 -8.36
N VAL A 133 4.19 21.57 -7.12
CA VAL A 133 5.59 21.76 -6.75
C VAL A 133 6.23 20.47 -6.29
N GLU A 134 7.34 20.11 -6.91
CA GLU A 134 8.19 18.99 -6.53
C GLU A 134 9.24 19.43 -5.51
N TYR A 135 9.44 18.66 -4.46
CA TYR A 135 10.41 18.86 -3.40
C TYR A 135 11.31 17.64 -3.28
N GLU A 136 12.61 17.86 -3.12
CA GLU A 136 13.51 16.80 -2.68
C GLU A 136 13.09 16.33 -1.28
N ALA A 137 13.08 15.01 -1.09
CA ALA A 137 12.68 14.42 0.17
C ALA A 137 13.79 13.54 0.74
N ARG A 138 13.83 13.46 2.07
CA ARG A 138 14.73 12.53 2.77
C ARG A 138 13.91 11.64 3.70
N THR A 139 14.26 10.37 3.78
CA THR A 139 13.67 9.46 4.75
C THR A 139 14.10 9.85 6.16
N VAL A 140 13.13 10.16 7.03
CA VAL A 140 13.36 10.44 8.46
C VAL A 140 13.42 9.15 9.24
N GLY A 141 12.54 8.20 8.89
CA GLY A 141 12.49 6.89 9.52
C GLY A 141 11.49 5.97 8.84
N ALA A 142 11.63 4.67 9.11
CA ALA A 142 10.76 3.67 8.55
C ALA A 142 10.45 2.52 9.54
N ALA A 143 9.23 2.01 9.46
CA ALA A 143 8.71 0.88 10.19
C ALA A 143 8.33 -0.23 9.21
N ARG A 144 9.30 -1.02 8.81
CA ARG A 144 9.17 -2.07 7.77
C ARG A 144 8.02 -3.04 8.04
N ASP A 145 7.84 -3.46 9.29
CA ASP A 145 6.82 -4.45 9.65
C ASP A 145 5.40 -3.90 9.68
N GLN A 146 5.23 -2.58 9.74
CA GLN A 146 3.93 -1.93 9.63
C GLN A 146 3.74 -1.25 8.28
N ASP A 147 4.72 -1.42 7.37
CA ASP A 147 4.72 -0.81 6.06
C ASP A 147 4.50 0.70 6.08
N LEU A 148 5.17 1.41 7.01
CA LEU A 148 5.10 2.86 7.17
C LEU A 148 6.48 3.50 7.03
N ALA A 149 6.52 4.67 6.40
CA ALA A 149 7.71 5.52 6.35
C ALA A 149 7.33 6.99 6.53
N VAL A 150 8.28 7.77 7.03
CA VAL A 150 8.17 9.22 7.16
C VAL A 150 9.27 9.85 6.33
N LEU A 151 8.85 10.71 5.40
CA LEU A 151 9.73 11.59 4.62
C LEU A 151 9.71 13.00 5.20
N ARG A 152 10.76 13.75 4.92
CA ARG A 152 10.87 15.17 5.25
C ARG A 152 11.12 15.96 3.97
N ILE A 153 10.29 16.97 3.74
CA ILE A 153 10.44 17.96 2.67
C ILE A 153 10.66 19.35 3.26
N ASP A 154 11.31 20.21 2.49
CA ASP A 154 11.49 21.61 2.85
C ASP A 154 10.53 22.48 2.02
N ALA A 155 9.26 22.42 2.39
CA ALA A 155 8.18 23.17 1.75
C ALA A 155 7.75 24.37 2.61
N PRO A 156 7.27 25.47 2.00
CA PRO A 156 6.72 26.58 2.74
C PRO A 156 5.54 26.14 3.62
N ARG A 157 5.51 26.57 4.87
CA ARG A 157 4.49 26.19 5.86
C ARG A 157 3.05 26.40 5.36
N ALA A 158 2.81 27.45 4.56
CA ALA A 158 1.50 27.71 3.97
C ALA A 158 1.01 26.64 2.97
N LYS A 159 1.93 25.81 2.46
CA LYS A 159 1.61 24.68 1.57
C LYS A 159 1.39 23.36 2.33
N LEU A 160 1.82 23.30 3.59
CA LEU A 160 1.72 22.13 4.42
C LEU A 160 0.37 22.12 5.15
N VAL A 161 -0.57 21.34 4.64
CA VAL A 161 -1.91 21.20 5.19
C VAL A 161 -2.04 19.79 5.80
N PRO A 162 -1.88 19.63 7.12
CA PRO A 162 -2.01 18.31 7.76
C PRO A 162 -3.44 17.79 7.71
N LEU A 163 -3.59 16.46 7.52
CA LEU A 163 -4.89 15.81 7.67
C LEU A 163 -5.35 15.79 9.13
N ARG A 164 -6.65 15.94 9.33
CA ARG A 164 -7.26 15.71 10.65
C ARG A 164 -7.22 14.22 10.98
N LEU A 165 -6.73 13.87 12.15
CA LEU A 165 -6.71 12.49 12.60
C LEU A 165 -8.07 12.09 13.17
N GLY A 166 -8.54 10.91 12.76
CA GLY A 166 -9.65 10.20 13.37
C GLY A 166 -9.16 9.17 14.39
N THR A 167 -9.92 8.09 14.55
CA THR A 167 -9.54 6.91 15.33
C THR A 167 -10.00 5.66 14.60
N SER A 168 -9.23 4.59 14.70
CA SER A 168 -9.59 3.27 14.17
C SER A 168 -10.23 2.36 15.23
N ALA A 169 -10.16 2.71 16.52
CA ALA A 169 -10.66 1.89 17.62
C ALA A 169 -12.19 1.72 17.66
N GLY A 170 -12.95 2.60 17.04
CA GLY A 170 -14.42 2.56 17.06
C GLY A 170 -15.05 2.26 15.70
N LEU A 171 -14.25 1.88 14.72
CA LEU A 171 -14.76 1.58 13.38
C LEU A 171 -15.71 0.38 13.39
N GLN A 172 -16.72 0.45 12.52
CA GLN A 172 -17.70 -0.62 12.34
C GLN A 172 -17.75 -1.03 10.85
N VAL A 173 -17.97 -2.31 10.60
CA VAL A 173 -18.23 -2.82 9.24
C VAL A 173 -19.48 -2.12 8.69
N GLY A 174 -19.39 -1.67 7.44
CA GLY A 174 -20.45 -0.89 6.78
C GLY A 174 -20.25 0.63 6.83
N GLN A 175 -19.31 1.16 7.63
CA GLN A 175 -18.99 2.59 7.61
C GLN A 175 -18.38 2.99 6.27
N LYS A 176 -18.84 4.11 5.72
CA LYS A 176 -18.36 4.68 4.46
C LYS A 176 -16.93 5.18 4.61
N VAL A 177 -16.09 4.90 3.61
CA VAL A 177 -14.70 5.33 3.56
C VAL A 177 -14.36 5.90 2.19
N TYR A 178 -13.31 6.73 2.17
CA TYR A 178 -12.78 7.39 0.99
C TYR A 178 -11.27 7.16 0.94
N ALA A 179 -10.78 6.56 -0.15
CA ALA A 179 -9.35 6.42 -0.37
C ALA A 179 -8.92 7.45 -1.42
N ILE A 180 -7.88 8.23 -1.10
CA ILE A 180 -7.32 9.22 -1.99
C ILE A 180 -5.89 8.85 -2.32
N GLY A 181 -5.50 9.08 -3.58
CA GLY A 181 -4.13 8.94 -4.04
C GLY A 181 -3.84 9.83 -5.22
N ASN A 182 -2.56 9.86 -5.61
CA ASN A 182 -2.10 10.55 -6.82
C ASN A 182 -1.20 9.60 -7.62
N PRO A 183 -1.78 8.63 -8.36
CA PRO A 183 -1.04 7.50 -8.93
C PRO A 183 0.03 7.88 -9.97
N PHE A 184 -0.08 9.04 -10.61
CA PHE A 184 0.82 9.43 -11.71
C PHE A 184 1.34 10.86 -11.55
N GLY A 185 1.07 11.53 -10.43
CA GLY A 185 1.44 12.93 -10.23
C GLY A 185 0.69 13.91 -11.13
N LEU A 186 -0.30 13.44 -11.88
CA LEU A 186 -1.08 14.26 -12.80
C LEU A 186 -2.36 14.78 -12.13
N ASP A 187 -3.17 13.83 -11.59
CA ASP A 187 -4.44 14.14 -10.97
C ASP A 187 -4.70 13.25 -9.75
N PHE A 188 -5.38 13.81 -8.76
CA PHE A 188 -5.81 13.05 -7.59
C PHE A 188 -6.94 12.10 -7.96
N THR A 189 -6.87 10.88 -7.45
CA THR A 189 -7.90 9.86 -7.61
C THR A 189 -8.63 9.66 -6.29
N LEU A 190 -9.96 9.68 -6.34
CA LEU A 190 -10.84 9.34 -5.23
C LEU A 190 -11.52 8.01 -5.52
N THR A 191 -11.45 7.08 -4.58
CA THR A 191 -12.29 5.88 -4.59
C THR A 191 -13.11 5.82 -3.30
N THR A 192 -14.33 5.31 -3.40
CA THR A 192 -15.25 5.20 -2.26
C THR A 192 -15.61 3.75 -2.04
N GLY A 193 -15.87 3.41 -0.80
CA GLY A 193 -16.32 2.09 -0.38
C GLY A 193 -16.75 2.10 1.08
N ILE A 194 -16.69 0.94 1.71
CA ILE A 194 -17.02 0.77 3.12
C ILE A 194 -15.90 0.03 3.85
N VAL A 195 -15.91 0.08 5.15
CA VAL A 195 -15.17 -0.87 6.00
C VAL A 195 -15.80 -2.25 5.80
N SER A 196 -15.08 -3.17 5.16
CA SER A 196 -15.56 -4.52 4.85
C SER A 196 -15.26 -5.53 5.96
N ALA A 197 -14.13 -5.37 6.67
CA ALA A 197 -13.74 -6.16 7.84
C ALA A 197 -12.70 -5.43 8.69
N LEU A 198 -12.52 -5.87 9.93
CA LEU A 198 -11.56 -5.35 10.90
C LEU A 198 -10.77 -6.48 11.54
N GLY A 199 -9.61 -6.17 12.13
CA GLY A 199 -8.82 -7.11 12.92
C GLY A 199 -8.16 -8.23 12.12
N ARG A 200 -7.99 -8.07 10.80
CA ARG A 200 -7.29 -9.05 9.97
C ARG A 200 -5.79 -8.87 10.05
N THR A 201 -5.07 -9.95 9.79
CA THR A 201 -3.62 -9.96 9.62
C THR A 201 -3.30 -10.22 8.17
N ILE A 202 -2.44 -9.41 7.57
CA ILE A 202 -1.95 -9.59 6.21
C ILE A 202 -0.43 -9.69 6.20
N GLN A 203 0.12 -10.22 5.11
CA GLN A 203 1.55 -10.13 4.82
C GLN A 203 1.81 -8.84 4.02
N SER A 204 2.77 -8.04 4.47
CA SER A 204 3.23 -6.87 3.71
C SER A 204 4.05 -7.31 2.49
N VAL A 205 4.32 -6.38 1.59
CA VAL A 205 5.24 -6.59 0.45
C VAL A 205 6.64 -7.01 0.94
N SER A 206 7.04 -6.60 2.14
CA SER A 206 8.29 -6.98 2.79
C SER A 206 8.23 -8.31 3.57
N ASN A 207 7.18 -9.13 3.40
CA ASN A 207 6.91 -10.39 4.11
C ASN A 207 6.77 -10.25 5.64
N ALA A 208 6.51 -9.05 6.14
CA ALA A 208 6.17 -8.86 7.55
C ALA A 208 4.65 -8.95 7.77
N SER A 209 4.21 -9.45 8.93
CA SER A 209 2.80 -9.50 9.28
C SER A 209 2.33 -8.13 9.77
N ILE A 210 1.36 -7.53 9.08
CA ILE A 210 0.66 -6.33 9.52
C ILE A 210 -0.64 -6.77 10.21
N PHE A 211 -0.80 -6.40 11.48
CA PHE A 211 -1.94 -6.80 12.31
C PHE A 211 -3.04 -5.75 12.32
N ASP A 212 -4.24 -6.21 12.63
CA ASP A 212 -5.43 -5.39 12.88
C ASP A 212 -5.79 -4.45 11.72
N VAL A 213 -5.43 -4.79 10.47
CA VAL A 213 -5.70 -3.94 9.29
C VAL A 213 -7.19 -3.72 9.07
N ILE A 214 -7.51 -2.56 8.52
CA ILE A 214 -8.84 -2.22 8.01
C ILE A 214 -8.94 -2.82 6.61
N GLN A 215 -9.97 -3.65 6.37
CA GLN A 215 -10.31 -4.10 5.02
C GLN A 215 -11.40 -3.19 4.45
N THR A 216 -11.27 -2.83 3.17
CA THR A 216 -12.24 -2.03 2.43
C THR A 216 -12.44 -2.57 1.02
N ASP A 217 -13.61 -2.32 0.45
CA ASP A 217 -13.92 -2.53 -0.96
C ASP A 217 -13.69 -1.28 -1.82
N ALA A 218 -13.34 -0.14 -1.20
CA ALA A 218 -12.80 1.00 -1.94
C ALA A 218 -11.62 0.52 -2.81
N ALA A 219 -11.60 0.89 -4.08
CA ALA A 219 -10.59 0.40 -5.01
C ALA A 219 -9.20 0.91 -4.62
N ILE A 220 -8.38 0.01 -4.07
CA ILE A 220 -6.96 0.24 -3.82
C ILE A 220 -6.18 -0.33 -5.01
N ASN A 221 -5.35 0.50 -5.64
CA ASN A 221 -4.54 0.15 -6.81
C ASN A 221 -3.12 0.73 -6.64
N PRO A 222 -2.15 0.26 -7.42
CA PRO A 222 -0.84 0.91 -7.48
C PRO A 222 -1.01 2.42 -7.74
N GLY A 223 -0.40 3.23 -6.88
CA GLY A 223 -0.48 4.68 -6.91
C GLY A 223 -1.32 5.32 -5.80
N ASN A 224 -2.33 4.66 -5.22
CA ASN A 224 -2.94 5.15 -3.98
C ASN A 224 -2.37 4.50 -2.70
N SER A 225 -1.43 3.56 -2.82
CA SER A 225 -0.62 3.05 -1.70
C SER A 225 0.15 4.18 -1.04
N GLY A 226 0.14 4.24 0.28
CA GLY A 226 0.70 5.33 1.10
C GLY A 226 -0.23 6.54 1.24
N GLY A 227 -1.27 6.65 0.42
CA GLY A 227 -2.31 7.67 0.55
C GLY A 227 -3.27 7.40 1.71
N PRO A 228 -4.07 8.41 2.10
CA PRO A 228 -5.00 8.32 3.22
C PRO A 228 -6.25 7.50 2.89
N LEU A 229 -6.73 6.75 3.89
CA LEU A 229 -8.10 6.28 4.00
C LEU A 229 -8.82 7.18 5.00
N LEU A 230 -9.94 7.78 4.57
CA LEU A 230 -10.69 8.76 5.35
C LEU A 230 -12.08 8.23 5.71
N ASP A 231 -12.61 8.70 6.84
CA ASP A 231 -14.03 8.52 7.19
C ASP A 231 -14.93 9.55 6.47
N SER A 232 -16.25 9.45 6.68
CA SER A 232 -17.21 10.40 6.14
C SER A 232 -17.07 11.83 6.67
N GLY A 233 -16.30 12.06 7.74
CA GLY A 233 -15.96 13.39 8.23
C GLY A 233 -14.65 13.94 7.66
N GLY A 234 -14.01 13.26 6.70
CA GLY A 234 -12.73 13.63 6.13
C GLY A 234 -11.53 13.45 7.08
N ARG A 235 -11.69 12.63 8.14
CA ARG A 235 -10.62 12.35 9.11
C ARG A 235 -9.87 11.09 8.69
N LEU A 236 -8.57 11.11 8.86
CA LEU A 236 -7.71 9.96 8.61
C LEU A 236 -8.08 8.82 9.54
N ILE A 237 -8.43 7.66 9.00
CA ILE A 237 -8.68 6.41 9.73
C ILE A 237 -7.68 5.32 9.40
N GLY A 238 -6.91 5.46 8.31
CA GLY A 238 -5.86 4.52 7.95
C GLY A 238 -4.99 5.00 6.80
N VAL A 239 -3.95 4.23 6.50
CA VAL A 239 -3.03 4.43 5.36
C VAL A 239 -3.20 3.25 4.42
N ASN A 240 -3.60 3.52 3.17
CA ASN A 240 -3.76 2.49 2.14
C ASN A 240 -2.44 1.77 1.91
N THR A 241 -2.42 0.42 1.92
CA THR A 241 -1.13 -0.29 1.82
C THR A 241 -1.12 -1.38 0.75
N ALA A 242 -2.02 -2.34 0.82
CA ALA A 242 -1.95 -3.54 -0.01
C ALA A 242 -3.30 -3.92 -0.58
N ILE A 243 -3.26 -4.70 -1.65
CA ILE A 243 -4.41 -5.41 -2.20
C ILE A 243 -4.17 -6.91 -2.12
N TYR A 244 -5.23 -7.67 -1.89
CA TYR A 244 -5.21 -9.10 -2.14
C TYR A 244 -5.74 -9.35 -3.57
N SER A 245 -4.82 -9.55 -4.50
CA SER A 245 -5.18 -9.71 -5.90
C SER A 245 -4.20 -10.62 -6.65
N PRO A 246 -4.67 -11.68 -7.30
CA PRO A 246 -3.85 -12.51 -8.16
C PRO A 246 -3.36 -11.80 -9.43
N SER A 247 -4.05 -10.76 -9.86
CA SER A 247 -3.75 -10.00 -11.09
C SER A 247 -2.99 -8.69 -10.85
N GLY A 248 -2.81 -8.27 -9.57
CA GLY A 248 -2.22 -6.97 -9.23
C GLY A 248 -3.19 -5.78 -9.35
N ALA A 249 -4.42 -5.97 -9.84
CA ALA A 249 -5.47 -4.94 -9.86
C ALA A 249 -6.47 -5.16 -8.71
N SER A 250 -7.17 -4.11 -8.29
CA SER A 250 -8.19 -4.22 -7.23
C SER A 250 -9.26 -5.25 -7.58
N ALA A 251 -9.47 -6.22 -6.69
CA ALA A 251 -10.55 -7.21 -6.76
C ALA A 251 -11.65 -6.92 -5.72
N GLY A 252 -11.77 -5.68 -5.24
CA GLY A 252 -12.69 -5.30 -4.17
C GLY A 252 -12.19 -5.71 -2.78
N ILE A 253 -10.89 -6.00 -2.63
CA ILE A 253 -10.26 -6.34 -1.36
C ILE A 253 -9.01 -5.48 -1.21
N GLY A 254 -9.16 -4.35 -0.55
CA GLY A 254 -8.08 -3.45 -0.18
C GLY A 254 -7.83 -3.46 1.33
N PHE A 255 -6.64 -3.07 1.74
CA PHE A 255 -6.25 -3.00 3.14
C PHE A 255 -5.60 -1.65 3.47
N ALA A 256 -5.81 -1.21 4.70
CA ALA A 256 -5.16 -0.01 5.22
C ALA A 256 -4.61 -0.26 6.63
N VAL A 257 -3.45 0.33 6.92
CA VAL A 257 -2.86 0.37 8.27
C VAL A 257 -3.70 1.31 9.12
N PRO A 258 -4.21 0.87 10.30
CA PRO A 258 -5.09 1.69 11.14
C PRO A 258 -4.41 2.98 11.64
N VAL A 259 -5.17 4.08 11.71
CA VAL A 259 -4.64 5.38 12.15
C VAL A 259 -4.11 5.37 13.58
N ASP A 260 -4.66 4.55 14.48
CA ASP A 260 -4.15 4.45 15.85
C ASP A 260 -2.74 3.86 15.88
N THR A 261 -2.44 2.92 14.94
CA THR A 261 -1.08 2.42 14.69
C THR A 261 -0.18 3.52 14.11
N VAL A 262 -0.67 4.27 13.11
CA VAL A 262 0.06 5.38 12.49
C VAL A 262 0.41 6.45 13.54
N SER A 263 -0.57 6.85 14.36
CA SER A 263 -0.43 7.88 15.40
C SER A 263 0.57 7.50 16.50
N ARG A 264 0.77 6.20 16.72
CA ARG A 264 1.79 5.70 17.65
C ARG A 264 3.17 5.66 17.01
N ILE A 265 3.26 5.21 15.76
CA ILE A 265 4.54 4.94 15.08
C ILE A 265 5.18 6.21 14.53
N VAL A 266 4.43 7.07 13.87
CA VAL A 266 4.98 8.24 13.17
C VAL A 266 5.77 9.17 14.11
N PRO A 267 5.31 9.50 15.34
CA PRO A 267 6.12 10.29 16.27
C PRO A 267 7.45 9.63 16.64
N GLU A 268 7.49 8.30 16.79
CA GLU A 268 8.73 7.56 17.06
C GLU A 268 9.70 7.62 15.89
N LEU A 269 9.17 7.46 14.65
CA LEU A 269 9.99 7.61 13.45
C LEU A 269 10.57 9.01 13.31
N ILE A 270 9.79 10.05 13.64
CA ILE A 270 10.25 11.44 13.63
C ILE A 270 11.34 11.68 14.69
N ALA A 271 11.17 11.13 15.88
CA ALA A 271 12.08 11.37 17.00
C ALA A 271 13.35 10.52 16.95
N HIS A 272 13.26 9.27 16.49
CA HIS A 272 14.31 8.26 16.62
C HIS A 272 14.74 7.61 15.30
N GLY A 273 14.06 7.89 14.20
CA GLY A 273 14.28 7.25 12.89
C GLY A 273 13.82 5.79 12.81
N ARG A 274 13.37 5.22 13.92
CA ARG A 274 12.94 3.83 14.02
C ARG A 274 11.89 3.64 15.11
N VAL A 275 11.15 2.54 15.03
CA VAL A 275 10.23 2.14 16.09
C VAL A 275 11.04 1.47 17.21
N VAL A 276 10.87 1.96 18.42
CA VAL A 276 11.48 1.36 19.61
C VAL A 276 10.58 0.23 20.10
N ARG A 277 10.90 -1.01 19.68
CA ARG A 277 10.10 -2.16 20.07
C ARG A 277 10.41 -2.58 21.50
N PRO A 278 9.39 -2.70 22.33
CA PRO A 278 9.58 -3.26 23.64
C PRO A 278 9.93 -4.75 23.53
N GLN A 279 10.80 -5.19 24.43
CA GLN A 279 11.30 -6.56 24.46
C GLN A 279 10.92 -7.24 25.77
N ILE A 280 10.64 -8.54 25.70
CA ILE A 280 10.46 -9.40 26.88
C ILE A 280 11.81 -9.86 27.42
N GLY A 281 12.88 -9.80 26.61
CA GLY A 281 14.24 -10.17 26.99
C GLY A 281 14.57 -11.65 26.77
N VAL A 282 14.20 -12.17 25.59
CA VAL A 282 14.49 -13.55 25.17
C VAL A 282 15.05 -13.58 23.75
N ALA A 283 15.76 -14.66 23.43
CA ALA A 283 16.11 -15.01 22.05
C ALA A 283 15.23 -16.14 21.54
N PHE A 284 14.94 -16.09 20.24
CA PHE A 284 14.21 -17.10 19.50
C PHE A 284 15.09 -17.73 18.42
N ASP A 285 14.70 -18.93 17.96
CA ASP A 285 15.26 -19.61 16.80
C ASP A 285 14.09 -20.32 16.10
N ASP A 286 13.69 -19.81 14.93
CA ASP A 286 12.49 -20.28 14.23
C ASP A 286 12.59 -21.74 13.79
N ARG A 287 13.80 -22.20 13.39
CA ARG A 287 14.02 -23.60 12.99
C ARG A 287 13.92 -24.54 14.19
N LEU A 288 14.56 -24.18 15.29
CA LEU A 288 14.49 -24.94 16.52
C LEU A 288 13.05 -24.93 17.08
N SER A 289 12.39 -23.77 17.09
CA SER A 289 11.02 -23.61 17.52
C SER A 289 10.09 -24.53 16.74
N ALA A 290 10.11 -24.48 15.41
CA ALA A 290 9.26 -25.31 14.56
C ALA A 290 9.53 -26.82 14.73
N ALA A 291 10.78 -27.24 14.93
CA ALA A 291 11.13 -28.64 15.15
C ALA A 291 10.60 -29.16 16.52
N VAL A 292 10.79 -28.37 17.57
CA VAL A 292 10.42 -28.73 18.95
C VAL A 292 8.89 -28.69 19.14
N THR A 293 8.23 -27.62 18.73
CA THR A 293 6.76 -27.47 18.89
C THR A 293 6.01 -28.54 18.14
N ARG A 294 6.45 -28.88 16.90
CA ARG A 294 5.88 -30.02 16.14
C ARG A 294 6.03 -31.35 16.89
N ARG A 295 7.19 -31.62 17.50
CA ARG A 295 7.44 -32.84 18.27
C ARG A 295 6.59 -32.90 19.54
N LEU A 296 6.34 -31.75 20.17
CA LEU A 296 5.53 -31.64 21.39
C LEU A 296 4.03 -31.63 21.11
N GLY A 297 3.62 -31.42 19.85
CA GLY A 297 2.21 -31.28 19.47
C GLY A 297 1.57 -30.00 20.01
N VAL A 298 2.33 -28.91 20.14
CA VAL A 298 1.85 -27.63 20.68
C VAL A 298 2.11 -26.49 19.71
N ASP A 299 1.19 -25.54 19.64
CA ASP A 299 1.39 -24.30 18.89
C ASP A 299 2.09 -23.26 19.76
N GLY A 300 2.90 -22.41 19.15
CA GLY A 300 3.56 -21.31 19.84
C GLY A 300 5.02 -21.10 19.42
N VAL A 301 5.73 -20.27 20.16
CA VAL A 301 7.13 -19.91 19.91
C VAL A 301 8.01 -20.34 21.07
N LEU A 302 8.96 -21.23 20.79
CA LEU A 302 9.91 -21.74 21.79
C LEU A 302 10.93 -20.68 22.16
N ILE A 303 11.12 -20.44 23.45
CA ILE A 303 12.17 -19.60 23.99
C ILE A 303 13.51 -20.36 23.88
N ARG A 304 14.43 -19.85 23.08
CA ARG A 304 15.80 -20.38 22.99
C ARG A 304 16.61 -20.01 24.22
N GLN A 305 16.58 -18.73 24.61
CA GLN A 305 17.38 -18.18 25.70
C GLN A 305 16.61 -17.07 26.40
N VAL A 306 16.74 -16.97 27.71
CA VAL A 306 16.28 -15.86 28.54
C VAL A 306 17.50 -15.09 29.00
N TYR A 307 17.47 -13.76 28.82
CA TYR A 307 18.54 -12.88 29.27
C TYR A 307 18.34 -12.46 30.73
N GLU A 308 19.41 -12.45 31.50
CA GLU A 308 19.39 -12.00 32.90
C GLU A 308 18.98 -10.54 33.02
N GLY A 309 18.35 -10.20 34.11
CA GLY A 309 17.91 -8.83 34.36
C GLY A 309 16.71 -8.38 33.55
N THR A 310 16.10 -9.22 32.73
CA THR A 310 14.94 -8.90 31.88
C THR A 310 13.60 -9.23 32.53
N GLY A 311 12.50 -8.74 31.92
CA GLY A 311 11.15 -9.07 32.39
C GLY A 311 10.83 -10.56 32.28
N ALA A 312 11.35 -11.26 31.25
CA ALA A 312 11.19 -12.69 31.09
C ALA A 312 11.89 -13.47 32.22
N ALA A 313 13.13 -13.08 32.61
CA ALA A 313 13.84 -13.67 33.72
C ALA A 313 13.09 -13.44 35.05
N ALA A 314 12.64 -12.22 35.30
CA ALA A 314 11.86 -11.88 36.51
C ALA A 314 10.53 -12.65 36.58
N ALA A 315 9.89 -12.94 35.45
CA ALA A 315 8.67 -13.75 35.34
C ALA A 315 8.92 -15.26 35.47
N GLY A 316 10.19 -15.72 35.59
CA GLY A 316 10.56 -17.13 35.72
C GLY A 316 10.40 -17.91 34.42
N LEU A 317 10.44 -17.26 33.25
CA LEU A 317 10.50 -17.92 31.96
C LEU A 317 11.87 -18.64 31.82
N GLN A 318 11.87 -19.75 31.10
CA GLN A 318 13.07 -20.57 30.92
C GLN A 318 13.39 -20.75 29.43
N GLY A 319 14.66 -20.65 29.09
CA GLY A 319 15.19 -20.97 27.78
C GLY A 319 15.41 -22.48 27.59
N THR A 320 15.56 -22.87 26.37
CA THR A 320 15.90 -24.22 25.96
C THR A 320 17.33 -24.56 26.37
N GLN A 321 17.55 -25.72 26.93
CA GLN A 321 18.85 -26.23 27.37
C GLN A 321 19.27 -27.46 26.56
N VAL A 322 20.56 -27.74 26.56
CA VAL A 322 21.10 -28.99 26.01
C VAL A 322 21.82 -29.73 27.16
N ASP A 323 21.38 -30.94 27.42
CA ASP A 323 22.02 -31.76 28.49
C ASP A 323 23.41 -32.26 28.08
N ARG A 324 24.14 -32.83 29.04
CA ARG A 324 25.49 -33.40 28.83
C ARG A 324 25.52 -34.51 27.78
N ARG A 325 24.38 -35.07 27.41
CA ARG A 325 24.24 -36.12 26.39
C ARG A 325 23.81 -35.58 25.03
N GLY A 326 23.77 -34.24 24.86
CA GLY A 326 23.33 -33.57 23.63
C GLY A 326 21.81 -33.56 23.40
N ARG A 327 20.97 -33.91 24.40
CA ARG A 327 19.53 -33.90 24.28
C ARG A 327 19.00 -32.50 24.56
N VAL A 328 18.11 -32.04 23.67
CA VAL A 328 17.42 -30.76 23.83
C VAL A 328 16.35 -30.90 24.90
N ILE A 329 16.46 -30.10 25.96
CA ILE A 329 15.44 -29.91 27.01
C ILE A 329 14.69 -28.62 26.63
N PRO A 330 13.45 -28.70 26.16
CA PRO A 330 12.69 -27.52 25.74
C PRO A 330 12.49 -26.55 26.92
N GLY A 331 12.64 -25.25 26.64
CA GLY A 331 12.20 -24.20 27.51
C GLY A 331 10.70 -23.91 27.39
N ASP A 332 10.28 -22.73 27.78
CA ASP A 332 8.89 -22.30 27.63
C ASP A 332 8.52 -22.09 26.14
N VAL A 333 7.32 -22.48 25.78
CA VAL A 333 6.69 -22.16 24.50
C VAL A 333 5.64 -21.09 24.73
N VAL A 334 5.84 -19.88 24.17
CA VAL A 334 4.87 -18.78 24.25
C VAL A 334 3.73 -19.06 23.28
N GLN A 335 2.51 -19.23 23.79
CA GLN A 335 1.32 -19.55 23.02
C GLN A 335 0.41 -18.34 22.80
N GLU A 336 0.37 -17.41 23.78
CA GLU A 336 -0.47 -16.21 23.72
C GLU A 336 0.21 -15.01 24.36
N ILE A 337 -0.20 -13.82 23.92
CA ILE A 337 0.06 -12.54 24.57
C ILE A 337 -1.28 -11.83 24.76
N ASP A 338 -1.64 -11.52 26.02
CA ASP A 338 -2.92 -10.94 26.45
C ASP A 338 -4.15 -11.66 25.81
N GLY A 339 -4.12 -13.00 25.81
CA GLY A 339 -5.18 -13.84 25.26
C GLY A 339 -5.23 -13.96 23.75
N LYS A 340 -4.33 -13.29 23.04
CA LYS A 340 -4.21 -13.38 21.56
C LYS A 340 -3.18 -14.45 21.20
N SER A 341 -3.56 -15.44 20.39
CA SER A 341 -2.71 -16.56 19.98
C SER A 341 -1.45 -16.08 19.24
N VAL A 342 -0.33 -16.74 19.50
CA VAL A 342 0.98 -16.53 18.87
C VAL A 342 1.40 -17.84 18.18
N LYS A 343 1.63 -17.79 16.87
CA LYS A 343 2.00 -18.97 16.06
C LYS A 343 3.43 -18.93 15.52
N SER A 344 4.03 -17.75 15.48
CA SER A 344 5.38 -17.52 14.97
C SER A 344 6.11 -16.43 15.75
N THR A 345 7.44 -16.38 15.62
CA THR A 345 8.24 -15.28 16.17
C THR A 345 7.79 -13.94 15.59
N SER A 346 7.45 -13.89 14.32
CA SER A 346 6.91 -12.68 13.67
C SER A 346 5.59 -12.23 14.32
N ASP A 347 4.67 -13.19 14.62
CA ASP A 347 3.42 -12.88 15.34
C ASP A 347 3.68 -12.29 16.71
N LEU A 348 4.59 -12.90 17.47
CA LEU A 348 4.94 -12.42 18.81
C LEU A 348 5.55 -11.03 18.78
N LEU A 349 6.53 -10.80 17.91
CA LEU A 349 7.19 -9.51 17.76
C LEU A 349 6.22 -8.43 17.23
N GLY A 350 5.36 -8.77 16.30
CA GLY A 350 4.33 -7.87 15.79
C GLY A 350 3.36 -7.43 16.87
N ARG A 351 2.88 -8.37 17.71
CA ARG A 351 2.02 -8.06 18.86
C ARG A 351 2.73 -7.23 19.91
N LEU A 352 3.99 -7.55 20.24
CA LEU A 352 4.80 -6.74 21.15
C LEU A 352 4.96 -5.30 20.65
N GLY A 353 5.00 -5.09 19.34
CA GLY A 353 5.02 -3.77 18.73
C GLY A 353 3.81 -2.87 19.04
N SER A 354 2.72 -3.41 19.61
CA SER A 354 1.55 -2.62 20.02
C SER A 354 1.68 -2.02 21.44
N TYR A 355 2.73 -2.40 22.17
CA TYR A 355 3.01 -1.93 23.54
C TYR A 355 4.16 -0.94 23.57
N LYS A 356 4.40 -0.36 24.75
CA LYS A 356 5.52 0.55 25.03
C LYS A 356 6.50 -0.10 26.02
N PRO A 357 7.77 0.29 26.02
CA PRO A 357 8.67 -0.04 27.12
C PRO A 357 8.09 0.43 28.46
N GLY A 358 8.09 -0.48 29.44
CA GLY A 358 7.48 -0.27 30.76
C GLY A 358 6.11 -0.91 30.93
N ASP A 359 5.38 -1.20 29.85
CA ASP A 359 4.11 -1.92 29.92
C ASP A 359 4.31 -3.34 30.47
N THR A 360 3.25 -3.91 31.03
CA THR A 360 3.22 -5.30 31.49
C THR A 360 2.24 -6.09 30.65
N VAL A 361 2.69 -7.20 30.07
CA VAL A 361 1.87 -8.10 29.27
C VAL A 361 1.71 -9.45 29.96
N THR A 362 0.59 -10.12 29.72
CA THR A 362 0.33 -11.48 30.20
C THR A 362 0.66 -12.48 29.11
N LEU A 363 1.72 -13.29 29.27
CA LEU A 363 2.04 -14.38 28.39
C LEU A 363 1.42 -15.68 28.89
N THR A 364 0.78 -16.45 27.98
CA THR A 364 0.48 -17.85 28.23
C THR A 364 1.67 -18.66 27.72
N ALA A 365 2.42 -19.24 28.65
CA ALA A 365 3.63 -20.05 28.40
C ALA A 365 3.36 -21.52 28.74
N TRP A 366 3.68 -22.42 27.81
CA TRP A 366 3.58 -23.84 27.99
C TRP A 366 4.94 -24.46 28.37
N ARG A 367 4.97 -25.31 29.40
CA ARG A 367 6.14 -26.09 29.83
C ARG A 367 5.68 -27.37 30.49
N ASP A 368 6.34 -28.48 30.20
CA ASP A 368 6.13 -29.81 30.84
C ASP A 368 4.67 -30.24 30.87
N GLY A 369 3.96 -30.06 29.75
CA GLY A 369 2.55 -30.46 29.61
C GLY A 369 1.54 -29.48 30.20
N LYS A 370 1.95 -28.32 30.73
CA LYS A 370 1.05 -27.36 31.39
C LYS A 370 1.23 -25.96 30.83
N ALA A 371 0.13 -25.30 30.55
CA ALA A 371 0.11 -23.87 30.23
C ALA A 371 -0.02 -23.06 31.54
N ARG A 372 0.72 -21.96 31.63
CA ARG A 372 0.67 -21.02 32.76
C ARG A 372 0.67 -19.59 32.27
N LYS A 373 -0.03 -18.71 32.96
CA LYS A 373 0.00 -17.27 32.71
C LYS A 373 1.07 -16.62 33.55
N VAL A 374 1.91 -15.80 32.91
CA VAL A 374 2.96 -15.04 33.56
C VAL A 374 2.91 -13.59 33.12
N GLN A 375 3.12 -12.67 34.07
CA GLN A 375 3.21 -11.24 33.76
C GLN A 375 4.67 -10.90 33.48
N VAL A 376 4.89 -10.25 32.34
CA VAL A 376 6.23 -9.84 31.90
C VAL A 376 6.26 -8.35 31.66
N LYS A 377 7.13 -7.65 32.40
CA LYS A 377 7.37 -6.22 32.18
C LYS A 377 8.28 -6.02 30.99
N LEU A 378 7.81 -5.24 30.02
CA LEU A 378 8.53 -4.94 28.79
C LEU A 378 9.63 -3.90 29.02
N ARG A 379 10.74 -4.02 28.31
CA ARG A 379 11.87 -3.07 28.35
C ARG A 379 12.17 -2.51 26.97
N ALA A 380 12.80 -1.34 26.95
CA ALA A 380 13.42 -0.86 25.71
C ALA A 380 14.55 -1.83 25.30
N PRO A 381 14.83 -1.97 24.00
CA PRO A 381 16.07 -2.63 23.55
C PRO A 381 17.28 -1.85 24.06
N GLU A 382 18.31 -2.57 24.48
CA GLU A 382 19.61 -2.01 24.84
C GLU A 382 20.38 -1.50 23.62
#